data_d06633f63a9f22ab1b46348bb98c6fa3
#
_entry.id   d06633f63a9f22ab1b46348bb98c6fa3
#
_cell.length_a   1.000
_cell.length_b   1.000
_cell.length_c   1.000
_cell.angle_alpha   90.00
_cell.angle_beta   90.00
_cell.angle_gamma   90.00
#
_symmetry.space_group_name_H-M   'P 1'
#
loop_
_entity.id
_entity.type
_entity.pdbx_description
1 polymer ?
#
loop_
_entity_poly.entity_id
_entity_poly.type
_entity_poly.pdbx_seq_one_letter_code
_entity_poly.pdbx_strand_id
1 'polypeptide(L)'
;MPANFESFGIKFLYPDNWKVSDRGEDEGSEGVTLELPSGGFFTIERELEGQIEEELIEEIFDSFEQEYEEVERENIQLDDAAPNERAVEFRFYYLDLLVISRLVILPIDEQTYLIQMQAESRDFDANEMVFAAILKQIRG
;
A
#
# COMPACT_ATOMS: atom_id res chain seq x y z
N MET A 1 -2.96 -20.21 -10.67
CA MET A 1 -2.43 -20.51 -9.32
C MET A 1 -1.84 -19.25 -8.70
N PRO A 2 -2.11 -18.95 -7.44
CA PRO A 2 -1.51 -17.78 -6.82
C PRO A 2 0.01 -17.92 -6.69
N ALA A 3 0.69 -16.80 -6.79
CA ALA A 3 2.11 -16.74 -6.54
C ALA A 3 2.36 -16.48 -5.04
N ASN A 4 3.53 -16.82 -4.57
CA ASN A 4 3.91 -16.68 -3.17
C ASN A 4 5.04 -15.68 -3.01
N PHE A 5 4.86 -14.75 -2.08
CA PHE A 5 5.90 -13.83 -1.66
C PHE A 5 6.31 -14.14 -0.23
N GLU A 6 7.61 -14.21 0.02
CA GLU A 6 8.15 -14.41 1.36
C GLU A 6 9.49 -13.70 1.47
N SER A 7 9.55 -12.66 2.29
CA SER A 7 10.77 -11.90 2.57
C SER A 7 10.52 -10.95 3.74
N PHE A 8 11.58 -10.40 4.29
CA PHE A 8 11.62 -9.43 5.40
C PHE A 8 10.51 -9.61 6.44
N GLY A 9 10.29 -10.88 6.84
CA GLY A 9 9.38 -11.22 7.93
C GLY A 9 7.93 -11.35 7.56
N ILE A 10 7.56 -11.21 6.28
CA ILE A 10 6.17 -11.35 5.83
C ILE A 10 6.04 -12.40 4.74
N LYS A 11 4.84 -12.95 4.65
CA LYS A 11 4.50 -13.96 3.67
C LYS A 11 3.06 -13.78 3.23
N PHE A 12 2.81 -13.80 1.93
CA PHE A 12 1.46 -13.74 1.41
C PHE A 12 1.37 -14.33 0.01
N LEU A 13 0.15 -14.72 -0.38
CA LEU A 13 -0.17 -15.15 -1.74
C LEU A 13 -0.78 -13.97 -2.49
N TYR A 14 -0.46 -13.87 -3.77
CA TYR A 14 -1.02 -12.83 -4.64
C TYR A 14 -1.33 -13.41 -6.02
N PRO A 15 -2.16 -12.75 -6.85
CA PRO A 15 -2.47 -13.25 -8.18
C PRO A 15 -1.22 -13.39 -9.04
N ASP A 16 -1.09 -14.49 -9.76
CA ASP A 16 0.13 -14.77 -10.53
C ASP A 16 0.30 -13.88 -11.76
N ASN A 17 -0.73 -13.12 -12.14
CA ASN A 17 -0.62 -12.14 -13.21
C ASN A 17 -0.17 -10.75 -12.74
N TRP A 18 0.07 -10.58 -11.43
CA TRP A 18 0.72 -9.37 -10.91
C TRP A 18 2.22 -9.55 -11.03
N LYS A 19 2.91 -8.51 -11.48
CA LYS A 19 4.35 -8.59 -11.69
C LYS A 19 5.11 -8.00 -10.52
N VAL A 20 6.09 -8.74 -10.03
CA VAL A 20 7.02 -8.20 -9.04
C VAL A 20 7.93 -7.21 -9.74
N SER A 21 7.91 -5.97 -9.25
CA SER A 21 8.85 -4.94 -9.66
C SER A 21 9.93 -4.87 -8.59
N ASP A 22 11.17 -5.03 -9.00
CA ASP A 22 12.27 -5.02 -8.06
C ASP A 22 12.62 -3.58 -7.67
N ARG A 23 12.33 -3.23 -6.41
CA ARG A 23 12.79 -1.94 -5.84
C ARG A 23 14.15 -2.09 -5.19
N GLY A 24 14.71 -3.24 -5.31
CA GLY A 24 15.61 -3.92 -4.42
C GLY A 24 16.98 -3.39 -4.23
N GLU A 25 17.38 -2.25 -4.76
CA GLU A 25 18.78 -1.86 -4.64
C GLU A 25 19.02 -0.62 -3.80
N ASP A 26 17.99 -0.05 -3.22
CA ASP A 26 18.19 1.04 -2.28
C ASP A 26 18.68 0.46 -0.96
N GLU A 27 19.89 0.80 -0.61
CA GLU A 27 20.49 0.33 0.63
C GLU A 27 19.63 0.70 1.83
N GLY A 28 19.24 -0.30 2.60
CA GLY A 28 18.53 -0.11 3.85
C GLY A 28 17.00 -0.10 3.74
N SER A 29 16.42 -0.22 2.55
CA SER A 29 14.98 -0.40 2.45
C SER A 29 14.65 -1.84 2.06
N GLU A 30 13.77 -2.48 2.82
CA GLU A 30 13.23 -3.78 2.49
C GLU A 30 11.80 -3.56 2.00
N GLY A 31 11.54 -3.85 0.75
CA GLY A 31 10.25 -3.62 0.17
C GLY A 31 10.07 -4.29 -1.18
N VAL A 32 8.83 -4.37 -1.60
CA VAL A 32 8.47 -4.93 -2.90
C VAL A 32 7.30 -4.15 -3.47
N THR A 33 7.28 -4.02 -4.80
CA THR A 33 6.15 -3.47 -5.54
C THR A 33 5.61 -4.55 -6.46
N LEU A 34 4.30 -4.76 -6.42
CA LEU A 34 3.59 -5.65 -7.32
C LEU A 34 2.77 -4.77 -8.27
N GLU A 35 2.99 -4.95 -9.56
CA GLU A 35 2.25 -4.21 -10.59
C GLU A 35 1.04 -5.02 -11.05
N LEU A 36 -0.12 -4.39 -11.07
CA LEU A 36 -1.34 -5.00 -11.55
C LEU A 36 -1.41 -4.86 -13.08
N PRO A 37 -2.05 -5.81 -13.78
CA PRO A 37 -2.18 -5.74 -15.24
C PRO A 37 -2.86 -4.46 -15.74
N SER A 38 -3.73 -3.89 -14.93
CA SER A 38 -4.49 -2.68 -15.26
C SER A 38 -3.71 -1.38 -15.04
N GLY A 39 -2.49 -1.46 -14.49
CA GLY A 39 -1.66 -0.28 -14.24
C GLY A 39 -1.59 0.19 -12.80
N GLY A 40 -2.39 -0.39 -11.91
CA GLY A 40 -2.29 -0.12 -10.49
C GLY A 40 -1.10 -0.83 -9.85
N PHE A 41 -0.89 -0.59 -8.57
CA PHE A 41 0.21 -1.27 -7.87
C PHE A 41 -0.12 -1.53 -6.39
N PHE A 42 0.60 -2.48 -5.84
CA PHE A 42 0.63 -2.78 -4.41
C PHE A 42 2.08 -2.72 -3.97
N THR A 43 2.36 -1.92 -2.95
CA THR A 43 3.71 -1.77 -2.41
C THR A 43 3.68 -2.08 -0.93
N ILE A 44 4.69 -2.79 -0.46
CA ILE A 44 4.90 -2.97 0.98
C ILE A 44 6.37 -2.73 1.28
N GLU A 45 6.63 -1.94 2.33
CA GLU A 45 7.97 -1.60 2.79
C GLU A 45 8.03 -1.77 4.29
N ARG A 46 9.15 -2.29 4.78
CA ARG A 46 9.42 -2.29 6.21
C ARG A 46 10.11 -0.98 6.56
N GLU A 47 9.48 -0.21 7.44
CA GLU A 47 10.01 1.08 7.85
C GLU A 47 11.18 0.93 8.81
N LEU A 48 12.15 1.82 8.67
CA LEU A 48 13.24 1.93 9.60
C LEU A 48 12.78 2.69 10.85
N GLU A 49 13.41 2.41 11.98
CA GLU A 49 13.07 3.03 13.25
C GLU A 49 13.15 4.57 13.18
N GLY A 50 12.24 5.23 13.89
CA GLY A 50 12.28 6.67 14.11
C GLY A 50 11.37 7.50 13.24
N GLN A 51 10.60 6.90 12.35
CA GLN A 51 9.63 7.66 11.56
C GLN A 51 8.32 7.81 12.34
N ILE A 52 7.83 9.04 12.39
CA ILE A 52 6.53 9.35 13.04
C ILE A 52 5.44 9.20 11.99
N GLU A 53 4.40 8.42 12.30
CA GLU A 53 3.30 8.13 11.38
C GLU A 53 2.67 9.39 10.77
N GLU A 54 2.43 10.41 11.60
CA GLU A 54 1.83 11.66 11.12
C GLU A 54 2.73 12.37 10.10
N GLU A 55 4.02 12.41 10.35
CA GLU A 55 4.97 13.04 9.42
C GLU A 55 5.01 12.29 8.10
N LEU A 56 4.98 10.97 8.16
CA LEU A 56 4.98 10.13 6.97
C LEU A 56 3.73 10.36 6.11
N ILE A 57 2.56 10.40 6.75
CA ILE A 57 1.30 10.68 6.06
C ILE A 57 1.32 12.06 5.42
N GLU A 58 1.81 13.07 6.14
CA GLU A 58 1.89 14.43 5.61
C GLU A 58 2.87 14.53 4.43
N GLU A 59 3.99 13.84 4.49
CA GLU A 59 4.94 13.81 3.38
C GLU A 59 4.31 13.20 2.11
N ILE A 60 3.57 12.12 2.27
CA ILE A 60 2.90 11.46 1.16
C ILE A 60 1.81 12.36 0.59
N PHE A 61 1.02 12.98 1.45
CA PHE A 61 -0.04 13.91 1.05
C PHE A 61 0.54 15.10 0.28
N ASP A 62 1.60 15.71 0.81
CA ASP A 62 2.27 16.85 0.16
C ASP A 62 2.81 16.45 -1.20
N SER A 63 3.37 15.25 -1.32
CA SER A 63 3.88 14.73 -2.58
C SER A 63 2.77 14.60 -3.63
N PHE A 64 1.60 14.12 -3.23
CA PHE A 64 0.44 14.07 -4.13
C PHE A 64 -0.03 15.46 -4.52
N GLU A 65 -0.07 16.39 -3.57
CA GLU A 65 -0.53 17.77 -3.85
C GLU A 65 0.39 18.50 -4.82
N GLN A 66 1.66 18.14 -4.86
CA GLN A 66 2.62 18.74 -5.80
C GLN A 66 2.40 18.23 -7.23
N GLU A 67 1.91 17.02 -7.39
CA GLU A 67 1.73 16.41 -8.71
C GLU A 67 0.31 16.50 -9.26
N TYR A 68 -0.69 16.55 -8.36
CA TYR A 68 -2.09 16.47 -8.77
C TYR A 68 -2.89 17.60 -8.14
N GLU A 69 -3.97 18.00 -8.81
CA GLU A 69 -4.88 19.00 -8.30
C GLU A 69 -5.99 18.33 -7.48
N GLU A 70 -6.50 19.04 -6.48
CA GLU A 70 -7.67 18.63 -5.70
C GLU A 70 -7.52 17.26 -5.05
N VAL A 71 -6.38 17.03 -4.40
CA VAL A 71 -6.19 15.77 -3.67
C VAL A 71 -7.05 15.77 -2.42
N GLU A 72 -7.88 14.75 -2.26
CA GLU A 72 -8.66 14.53 -1.06
C GLU A 72 -8.01 13.49 -0.17
N ARG A 73 -8.17 13.64 1.12
CA ARG A 73 -7.61 12.73 2.11
C ARG A 73 -8.67 12.37 3.14
N GLU A 74 -8.76 11.08 3.49
CA GLU A 74 -9.72 10.60 4.47
C GLU A 74 -9.08 9.52 5.35
N ASN A 75 -9.24 9.65 6.65
CA ASN A 75 -8.88 8.56 7.57
C ASN A 75 -9.97 7.48 7.46
N ILE A 76 -9.55 6.25 7.25
CA ILE A 76 -10.47 5.12 7.13
C ILE A 76 -10.12 4.05 8.14
N GLN A 77 -11.07 3.16 8.40
CA GLN A 77 -10.85 2.00 9.23
C GLN A 77 -11.21 0.76 8.42
N LEU A 78 -10.25 -0.14 8.31
CA LEU A 78 -10.45 -1.38 7.56
C LEU A 78 -11.07 -2.44 8.46
N ASP A 79 -11.81 -3.37 7.84
CA ASP A 79 -12.34 -4.53 8.56
C ASP A 79 -11.16 -5.39 9.05
N ASP A 80 -11.29 -5.94 10.24
CA ASP A 80 -10.27 -6.79 10.86
C ASP A 80 -8.92 -6.10 11.07
N ALA A 81 -8.91 -4.76 11.17
CA ALA A 81 -7.68 -4.02 11.42
C ALA A 81 -7.01 -4.46 12.73
N ALA A 82 -5.69 -4.59 12.70
CA ALA A 82 -4.91 -4.93 13.88
C ALA A 82 -4.90 -3.74 14.87
N PRO A 83 -4.62 -4.00 16.17
CA PRO A 83 -4.40 -2.90 17.10
C PRO A 83 -3.29 -1.97 16.61
N ASN A 84 -3.52 -0.67 16.71
CA ASN A 84 -2.58 0.37 16.27
C ASN A 84 -2.37 0.46 14.77
N GLU A 85 -3.11 -0.29 13.98
CA GLU A 85 -3.09 -0.16 12.52
C GLU A 85 -3.79 1.14 12.13
N ARG A 86 -3.22 1.84 11.15
CA ARG A 86 -3.78 3.09 10.67
C ARG A 86 -3.92 3.05 9.16
N ALA A 87 -5.04 3.54 8.65
CA ALA A 87 -5.28 3.58 7.21
C ALA A 87 -5.76 4.97 6.79
N VAL A 88 -5.21 5.46 5.68
CA VAL A 88 -5.57 6.75 5.09
C VAL A 88 -5.79 6.53 3.61
N GLU A 89 -6.85 7.13 3.09
CA GLU A 89 -7.14 7.03 1.66
C GLU A 89 -6.99 8.39 1.02
N PHE A 90 -6.26 8.42 -0.10
CA PHE A 90 -6.08 9.61 -0.92
C PHE A 90 -6.83 9.41 -2.22
N ARG A 91 -7.51 10.45 -2.71
CA ARG A 91 -8.24 10.43 -3.97
C ARG A 91 -7.83 11.64 -4.79
N PHE A 92 -7.53 11.41 -6.05
CA PHE A 92 -7.15 12.48 -6.97
C PHE A 92 -7.47 12.07 -8.41
N TYR A 93 -7.47 13.04 -9.32
CA TYR A 93 -7.72 12.79 -10.73
C TYR A 93 -6.41 12.83 -11.51
N TYR A 94 -6.27 11.88 -12.39
CA TYR A 94 -5.17 11.82 -13.35
C TYR A 94 -5.76 11.51 -14.73
N LEU A 95 -5.57 12.42 -15.68
CA LEU A 95 -6.14 12.29 -17.04
C LEU A 95 -7.64 11.95 -17.02
N ASP A 96 -8.40 12.68 -16.21
CA ASP A 96 -9.84 12.53 -16.02
C ASP A 96 -10.27 11.20 -15.37
N LEU A 97 -9.33 10.42 -14.88
CA LEU A 97 -9.62 9.20 -14.14
C LEU A 97 -9.44 9.43 -12.64
N LEU A 98 -10.41 8.98 -11.88
CA LEU A 98 -10.30 9.02 -10.42
C LEU A 98 -9.37 7.90 -9.96
N VAL A 99 -8.31 8.28 -9.25
CA VAL A 99 -7.34 7.32 -8.70
C VAL A 99 -7.51 7.28 -7.18
N ILE A 100 -7.50 6.07 -6.65
CA ILE A 100 -7.55 5.83 -5.20
C ILE A 100 -6.21 5.27 -4.76
N SER A 101 -5.61 5.89 -3.76
CA SER A 101 -4.37 5.42 -3.15
C SER A 101 -4.62 5.20 -1.66
N ARG A 102 -4.57 3.97 -1.22
CA ARG A 102 -4.81 3.60 0.19
C ARG A 102 -3.48 3.29 0.85
N LEU A 103 -3.20 4.00 1.93
CA LEU A 103 -2.00 3.81 2.73
C LEU A 103 -2.38 3.12 4.03
N VAL A 104 -1.69 2.03 4.35
CA VAL A 104 -1.89 1.31 5.61
C VAL A 104 -0.55 1.27 6.33
N ILE A 105 -0.57 1.72 7.59
CA ILE A 105 0.60 1.64 8.47
C ILE A 105 0.29 0.54 9.47
N LEU A 106 1.03 -0.56 9.38
CA LEU A 106 0.74 -1.79 10.12
C LEU A 106 1.92 -2.16 11.01
N PRO A 107 1.78 -1.96 12.33
CA PRO A 107 2.79 -2.46 13.25
C PRO A 107 2.61 -3.96 13.49
N ILE A 108 3.69 -4.72 13.33
CA ILE A 108 3.73 -6.15 13.61
C ILE A 108 4.97 -6.42 14.45
N ASP A 109 4.77 -6.91 15.67
CA ASP A 109 5.84 -7.09 16.64
C ASP A 109 6.59 -5.78 16.85
N GLU A 110 7.88 -5.72 16.65
CA GLU A 110 8.67 -4.50 16.80
C GLU A 110 8.92 -3.79 15.47
N GLN A 111 8.28 -4.25 14.39
CA GLN A 111 8.45 -3.69 13.06
C GLN A 111 7.20 -2.94 12.61
N THR A 112 7.39 -1.94 11.78
CA THR A 112 6.28 -1.22 11.16
C THR A 112 6.37 -1.39 9.65
N TYR A 113 5.25 -1.80 9.05
CA TYR A 113 5.14 -1.96 7.60
C TYR A 113 4.28 -0.86 7.02
N LEU A 114 4.76 -0.30 5.91
CA LEU A 114 4.03 0.69 5.14
C LEU A 114 3.52 0.02 3.88
N ILE A 115 2.20 -0.01 3.74
CA ILE A 115 1.54 -0.69 2.63
C ILE A 115 0.75 0.33 1.83
N GLN A 116 0.94 0.36 0.52
CA GLN A 116 0.20 1.29 -0.34
C GLN A 116 -0.41 0.52 -1.51
N MET A 117 -1.70 0.74 -1.73
CA MET A 117 -2.47 0.13 -2.80
C MET A 117 -3.07 1.24 -3.62
N GLN A 118 -2.72 1.31 -4.91
CA GLN A 118 -3.16 2.39 -5.77
C GLN A 118 -3.65 1.86 -7.11
N ALA A 119 -4.80 2.33 -7.52
CA ALA A 119 -5.38 2.00 -8.82
C ALA A 119 -6.47 3.01 -9.18
N GLU A 120 -6.81 3.07 -10.46
CA GLU A 120 -8.00 3.80 -10.90
C GLU A 120 -9.22 3.20 -10.20
N SER A 121 -10.24 4.02 -9.91
CA SER A 121 -11.32 3.64 -8.98
C SER A 121 -12.02 2.32 -9.33
N ARG A 122 -12.25 2.05 -10.61
CA ARG A 122 -12.91 0.79 -11.01
C ARG A 122 -12.00 -0.42 -10.82
N ASP A 123 -10.72 -0.25 -11.10
CA ASP A 123 -9.73 -1.31 -10.87
C ASP A 123 -9.50 -1.52 -9.37
N PHE A 124 -9.52 -0.44 -8.60
CA PHE A 124 -9.41 -0.53 -7.15
C PHE A 124 -10.57 -1.35 -6.59
N ASP A 125 -11.82 -1.04 -7.02
CA ASP A 125 -12.99 -1.79 -6.60
C ASP A 125 -12.90 -3.27 -7.00
N ALA A 126 -12.44 -3.55 -8.19
CA ALA A 126 -12.29 -4.91 -8.69
C ALA A 126 -11.25 -5.72 -7.91
N ASN A 127 -10.26 -5.06 -7.32
CA ASN A 127 -9.17 -5.71 -6.62
C ASN A 127 -9.23 -5.54 -5.10
N GLU A 128 -10.23 -4.84 -4.58
CA GLU A 128 -10.31 -4.55 -3.15
C GLU A 128 -10.31 -5.81 -2.29
N MET A 129 -11.02 -6.85 -2.73
CA MET A 129 -11.03 -8.12 -2.01
C MET A 129 -9.67 -8.81 -2.01
N VAL A 130 -8.92 -8.65 -3.09
CA VAL A 130 -7.56 -9.19 -3.17
C VAL A 130 -6.64 -8.44 -2.21
N PHE A 131 -6.72 -7.12 -2.17
CA PHE A 131 -5.95 -6.31 -1.22
C PHE A 131 -6.29 -6.72 0.22
N ALA A 132 -7.58 -6.89 0.52
CA ALA A 132 -8.02 -7.31 1.86
C ALA A 132 -7.46 -8.70 2.21
N ALA A 133 -7.45 -9.62 1.26
CA ALA A 133 -6.92 -10.97 1.47
C ALA A 133 -5.41 -10.94 1.74
N ILE A 134 -4.68 -10.12 1.02
CA ILE A 134 -3.24 -9.95 1.24
C ILE A 134 -2.97 -9.37 2.62
N LEU A 135 -3.70 -8.31 3.00
CA LEU A 135 -3.55 -7.70 4.32
C LEU A 135 -3.85 -8.69 5.44
N LYS A 136 -4.88 -9.51 5.27
CA LYS A 136 -5.24 -10.53 6.26
C LYS A 136 -4.11 -11.52 6.48
N GLN A 137 -3.43 -11.93 5.41
CA GLN A 137 -2.28 -12.82 5.51
C GLN A 137 -1.11 -12.16 6.22
N ILE A 138 -0.86 -10.88 5.94
CA ILE A 138 0.23 -10.12 6.56
C ILE A 138 -0.04 -9.91 8.05
N ARG A 139 -1.28 -9.63 8.42
CA ARG A 139 -1.66 -9.48 9.83
C ARG A 139 -1.50 -10.77 10.64
N GLY A 140 -1.58 -11.90 9.99
CA GLY A 140 -1.42 -13.20 10.63
C GLY A 140 -2.72 -13.87 11.09
#